data_26320aaf1b0d164e8aa528c4184974f5
#
_entry.id   26320aaf1b0d164e8aa528c4184974f5
#
_cell.length_a   1.000
_cell.length_b   1.000
_cell.length_c   1.000
_cell.angle_alpha   90.00
_cell.angle_beta   90.00
_cell.angle_gamma   90.00
#
_symmetry.space_group_name_H-M   'P 1'
#
loop_
_entity.id
_entity.type
_entity.pdbx_description
1 polymer ?
#
loop_
_entity_poly.entity_id
_entity_poly.type
_entity_poly.pdbx_seq_one_letter_code
_entity_poly.pdbx_strand_id
1 'polypeptide(L)'
;NDARRQRQMCIRDRDKAESELLNLSEKWGKKYPLVIQSWEKNWGDLSAYFVFPEEIRKLIYTTNRVENFNRQLRKVTKNRSVFPTDQALQKLLYLATKDIMRKWNSPLQNWGRTVQLIALQFPNRIHLPL
;
A
#
# COMPACT_ATOMS: atom_id res chain seq x y z
N ASN A 1 -8.54 5.80 25.52
CA ASN A 1 -7.77 4.57 25.74
C ASN A 1 -7.24 3.92 24.44
N ASP A 2 -8.03 3.91 23.39
CA ASP A 2 -7.62 3.27 22.10
C ASP A 2 -6.48 4.00 21.38
N ALA A 3 -6.51 5.32 21.29
CA ALA A 3 -5.47 6.09 20.62
C ALA A 3 -4.09 5.96 21.32
N ARG A 4 -4.09 5.91 22.65
CA ARG A 4 -2.85 5.69 23.43
C ARG A 4 -2.31 4.28 23.23
N ARG A 5 -3.19 3.28 23.22
CA ARG A 5 -2.83 1.88 22.97
C ARG A 5 -2.29 1.66 21.55
N GLN A 6 -2.92 2.28 20.55
CA GLN A 6 -2.44 2.25 19.17
C GLN A 6 -1.08 2.90 19.03
N ARG A 7 -0.85 4.06 19.65
CA ARG A 7 0.46 4.73 19.62
C ARG A 7 1.56 3.86 20.23
N GLN A 8 1.29 3.21 21.36
CA GLN A 8 2.24 2.28 21.98
C GLN A 8 2.54 1.07 21.12
N MET A 9 1.54 0.52 20.42
CA MET A 9 1.74 -0.58 19.46
C MET A 9 2.63 -0.14 18.28
N CYS A 10 2.37 1.02 17.71
CA CYS A 10 3.16 1.54 16.60
C CYS A 10 4.64 1.76 16.97
N ILE A 11 4.91 2.29 18.17
CA ILE A 11 6.27 2.46 18.69
C ILE A 11 6.95 1.10 18.85
N ARG A 12 6.30 0.15 19.50
CA ARG A 12 6.85 -1.18 19.73
C ARG A 12 7.12 -1.94 18.41
N ASP A 13 6.26 -1.78 17.42
CA ASP A 13 6.46 -2.39 16.11
C ASP A 13 7.67 -1.79 15.38
N ARG A 14 7.88 -0.48 15.50
CA ARG A 14 9.05 0.19 14.95
C ARG A 14 10.35 -0.29 15.62
N ASP A 15 10.38 -0.33 16.95
CA ASP A 15 11.55 -0.77 17.71
C ASP A 15 11.91 -2.23 17.38
N LYS A 16 10.89 -3.07 17.24
CA LYS A 16 11.07 -4.46 16.79
C LYS A 16 11.66 -4.54 15.38
N ALA A 17 11.15 -3.75 14.44
CA ALA A 17 11.66 -3.72 13.08
C ALA A 17 13.11 -3.20 13.00
N GLU A 18 13.47 -2.23 13.85
CA GLU A 18 14.83 -1.74 13.97
C GLU A 18 15.78 -2.81 14.52
N SER A 19 15.36 -3.57 15.53
CA SER A 19 16.10 -4.71 16.05
C SER A 19 16.31 -5.79 14.99
N GLU A 20 15.28 -6.06 14.16
CA GLU A 20 15.41 -7.01 13.06
C GLU A 20 16.35 -6.53 11.93
N LEU A 21 16.40 -5.20 11.68
CA LEU A 21 17.37 -4.62 10.76
C LEU A 21 18.81 -4.80 11.27
N LEU A 22 19.06 -4.64 12.56
CA LEU A 22 20.35 -4.90 13.17
C LEU A 22 20.74 -6.37 13.04
N ASN A 23 19.84 -7.29 13.36
CA ASN A 23 20.05 -8.73 13.15
C ASN A 23 20.36 -9.08 11.70
N LEU A 24 19.68 -8.43 10.76
CA LEU A 24 19.92 -8.60 9.33
C LEU A 24 21.33 -8.10 8.95
N SER A 25 21.72 -6.94 9.50
CA SER A 25 23.05 -6.35 9.30
C SER A 25 24.17 -7.25 9.82
N GLU A 26 24.01 -7.83 11.00
CA GLU A 26 24.98 -8.77 11.58
C GLU A 26 25.11 -10.04 10.74
N LYS A 27 24.00 -10.60 10.29
CA LYS A 27 23.97 -11.86 9.55
C LYS A 27 24.46 -11.72 8.11
N TRP A 28 24.08 -10.64 7.43
CA TRP A 28 24.27 -10.50 5.99
C TRP A 28 25.11 -9.30 5.56
N GLY A 29 25.48 -8.40 6.49
CA GLY A 29 26.23 -7.18 6.20
C GLY A 29 27.56 -7.42 5.50
N LYS A 30 28.26 -8.48 5.88
CA LYS A 30 29.55 -8.87 5.23
C LYS A 30 29.35 -9.32 3.79
N LYS A 31 28.25 -10.01 3.49
CA LYS A 31 27.99 -10.56 2.15
C LYS A 31 27.29 -9.56 1.23
N TYR A 32 26.42 -8.71 1.78
CA TYR A 32 25.59 -7.76 1.02
C TYR A 32 25.63 -6.35 1.62
N PRO A 33 26.82 -5.72 1.73
CA PRO A 33 26.97 -4.45 2.43
C PRO A 33 26.13 -3.32 1.80
N LEU A 34 26.05 -3.27 0.47
CA LEU A 34 25.28 -2.23 -0.23
C LEU A 34 23.77 -2.29 0.07
N VAL A 35 23.24 -3.51 0.26
CA VAL A 35 21.82 -3.68 0.60
C VAL A 35 21.55 -3.14 2.00
N ILE A 36 22.38 -3.52 2.96
CA ILE A 36 22.24 -3.07 4.36
C ILE A 36 22.39 -1.55 4.44
N GLN A 37 23.42 -0.97 3.84
CA GLN A 37 23.61 0.48 3.79
C GLN A 37 22.41 1.21 3.17
N SER A 38 21.81 0.65 2.12
CA SER A 38 20.61 1.23 1.51
C SER A 38 19.43 1.25 2.49
N TRP A 39 19.24 0.20 3.26
CA TRP A 39 18.17 0.12 4.24
C TRP A 39 18.40 1.05 5.44
N GLU A 40 19.62 1.10 5.97
CA GLU A 40 20.02 1.99 7.05
C GLU A 40 19.88 3.47 6.63
N LYS A 41 20.37 3.82 5.44
CA LYS A 41 20.28 5.18 4.91
C LYS A 41 18.84 5.66 4.74
N ASN A 42 17.95 4.78 4.31
CA ASN A 42 16.54 5.10 4.05
C ASN A 42 15.63 4.71 5.23
N TRP A 43 16.19 4.33 6.39
CA TRP A 43 15.39 3.87 7.52
C TRP A 43 14.34 4.87 8.00
N GLY A 44 14.65 6.16 7.94
CA GLY A 44 13.69 7.21 8.27
C GLY A 44 12.41 7.12 7.45
N ASP A 45 12.52 6.98 6.15
CA ASP A 45 11.39 6.88 5.23
C ASP A 45 10.70 5.52 5.34
N LEU A 46 11.46 4.44 5.45
CA LEU A 46 10.92 3.09 5.61
C LEU A 46 10.15 2.94 6.92
N SER A 47 10.66 3.53 8.01
CA SER A 47 10.03 3.47 9.34
C SER A 47 8.83 4.41 9.48
N ALA A 48 8.64 5.39 8.58
CA ALA A 48 7.45 6.25 8.54
C ALA A 48 6.15 5.44 8.42
N TYR A 49 6.21 4.26 7.82
CA TYR A 49 5.11 3.32 7.74
C TYR A 49 4.52 2.94 9.11
N PHE A 50 5.35 2.87 10.16
CA PHE A 50 4.92 2.48 11.50
C PHE A 50 4.12 3.57 12.25
N VAL A 51 4.06 4.79 11.72
CA VAL A 51 3.20 5.85 12.27
C VAL A 51 1.71 5.50 12.12
N PHE A 52 1.38 4.71 11.09
CA PHE A 52 0.00 4.35 10.80
C PHE A 52 -0.50 3.18 11.63
N PRO A 53 -1.79 3.18 12.06
CA PRO A 53 -2.45 2.02 12.66
C PRO A 53 -2.39 0.77 11.76
N GLU A 54 -2.47 -0.40 12.35
CA GLU A 54 -2.36 -1.68 11.64
C GLU A 54 -3.35 -1.82 10.48
N GLU A 55 -4.56 -1.33 10.64
CA GLU A 55 -5.61 -1.35 9.61
C GLU A 55 -5.20 -0.54 8.37
N ILE A 56 -4.58 0.63 8.56
CA ILE A 56 -4.06 1.46 7.48
C ILE A 56 -2.81 0.82 6.88
N ARG A 57 -1.92 0.29 7.72
CA ARG A 57 -0.69 -0.39 7.26
C ARG A 57 -1.02 -1.57 6.35
N LYS A 58 -2.07 -2.34 6.63
CA LYS A 58 -2.55 -3.41 5.75
C LYS A 58 -2.92 -2.92 4.36
N LEU A 59 -3.53 -1.74 4.24
CA LEU A 59 -3.86 -1.15 2.94
C LEU A 59 -2.60 -0.70 2.18
N ILE A 60 -1.65 -0.09 2.89
CA ILE A 60 -0.38 0.37 2.29
C ILE A 60 0.43 -0.82 1.79
N TYR A 61 0.53 -1.88 2.59
CA TYR A 61 1.32 -3.08 2.28
C TYR A 61 0.70 -3.93 1.17
N THR A 62 -0.62 -3.97 1.05
CA THR A 62 -1.29 -4.81 0.06
C THR A 62 -1.51 -4.07 -1.25
N THR A 63 -0.55 -4.13 -2.17
CA THR A 63 -0.71 -3.69 -3.57
C THR A 63 -1.60 -4.61 -4.40
N ASN A 64 -2.12 -5.68 -3.80
CA ASN A 64 -2.93 -6.71 -4.46
C ASN A 64 -4.09 -6.16 -5.31
N ARG A 65 -4.69 -5.03 -4.90
CA ARG A 65 -5.77 -4.37 -5.67
C ARG A 65 -5.25 -3.77 -6.98
N VAL A 66 -4.13 -3.06 -6.91
CA VAL A 66 -3.49 -2.44 -8.09
C VAL A 66 -2.93 -3.53 -9.01
N GLU A 67 -2.29 -4.54 -8.45
CA GLU A 67 -1.76 -5.69 -9.22
C GLU A 67 -2.88 -6.47 -9.89
N ASN A 68 -3.99 -6.72 -9.21
CA ASN A 68 -5.16 -7.37 -9.78
C ASN A 68 -5.77 -6.53 -10.91
N PHE A 69 -5.91 -5.21 -10.70
CA PHE A 69 -6.38 -4.29 -11.73
C PHE A 69 -5.47 -4.33 -12.97
N ASN A 70 -4.16 -4.18 -12.78
CA ASN A 70 -3.18 -4.24 -13.86
C ASN A 70 -3.20 -5.60 -14.58
N ARG A 71 -3.35 -6.70 -13.85
CA ARG A 71 -3.48 -8.04 -14.43
C ARG A 71 -4.73 -8.17 -15.30
N GLN A 72 -5.85 -7.60 -14.88
CA GLN A 72 -7.08 -7.61 -15.65
C GLN A 72 -6.98 -6.71 -16.90
N LEU A 73 -6.36 -5.53 -16.80
CA LEU A 73 -6.07 -4.69 -17.95
C LEU A 73 -5.16 -5.42 -18.96
N ARG A 74 -4.12 -6.10 -18.49
CA ARG A 74 -3.22 -6.87 -19.34
C ARG A 74 -3.92 -7.98 -20.11
N LYS A 75 -4.95 -8.63 -19.55
CA LYS A 75 -5.76 -9.62 -20.29
C LYS A 75 -6.42 -9.05 -21.52
N VAL A 76 -6.81 -7.79 -21.49
CA VAL A 76 -7.49 -7.10 -22.61
C VAL A 76 -6.47 -6.50 -23.58
N THR A 77 -5.33 -6.03 -23.09
CA THR A 77 -4.31 -5.36 -23.92
C THR A 77 -3.29 -6.32 -24.54
N LYS A 78 -3.01 -7.46 -23.88
CA LYS A 78 -1.94 -8.40 -24.30
C LYS A 78 -2.10 -8.92 -25.74
N ASN A 79 -3.33 -9.09 -26.19
CA ASN A 79 -3.62 -9.64 -27.53
C ASN A 79 -3.61 -8.57 -28.64
N ARG A 80 -3.33 -7.31 -28.29
CA ARG A 80 -3.26 -6.19 -29.22
C ARG A 80 -1.89 -5.54 -29.12
N SER A 81 -1.02 -5.88 -30.04
CA SER A 81 0.36 -5.35 -30.08
C SER A 81 0.45 -3.92 -30.62
N VAL A 82 -0.53 -3.49 -31.42
CA VAL A 82 -0.55 -2.16 -32.05
C VAL A 82 -1.96 -1.57 -31.95
N PHE A 83 -2.01 -0.30 -31.58
CA PHE A 83 -3.24 0.51 -31.62
C PHE A 83 -3.13 1.53 -32.74
N PRO A 84 -4.17 1.68 -33.58
CA PRO A 84 -4.13 2.62 -34.70
C PRO A 84 -4.05 4.08 -34.26
N THR A 85 -4.60 4.41 -33.09
CA THR A 85 -4.58 5.76 -32.51
C THR A 85 -4.56 5.69 -30.98
N ASP A 86 -4.07 6.76 -30.33
CA ASP A 86 -4.13 6.91 -28.86
C ASP A 86 -5.56 6.90 -28.34
N GLN A 87 -6.49 7.47 -29.10
CA GLN A 87 -7.92 7.45 -28.76
C GLN A 87 -8.50 6.03 -28.73
N ALA A 88 -8.06 5.16 -29.64
CA ALA A 88 -8.48 3.75 -29.65
C ALA A 88 -7.97 3.02 -28.38
N LEU A 89 -6.74 3.29 -27.96
CA LEU A 89 -6.18 2.77 -26.71
C LEU A 89 -6.97 3.29 -25.49
N GLN A 90 -7.20 4.60 -25.41
CA GLN A 90 -7.94 5.22 -24.30
C GLN A 90 -9.36 4.66 -24.20
N LYS A 91 -10.05 4.50 -25.31
CA LYS A 91 -11.40 3.90 -25.34
C LYS A 91 -11.38 2.47 -24.82
N LEU A 92 -10.40 1.66 -25.24
CA LEU A 92 -10.27 0.28 -24.76
C LEU A 92 -10.03 0.23 -23.25
N LEU A 93 -9.08 1.05 -22.75
CA LEU A 93 -8.76 1.12 -21.32
C LEU A 93 -9.96 1.59 -20.51
N TYR A 94 -10.70 2.58 -20.99
CA TYR A 94 -11.91 3.06 -20.33
C TYR A 94 -12.98 1.97 -20.21
N LEU A 95 -13.28 1.27 -21.29
CA LEU A 95 -14.28 0.19 -21.29
C LEU A 95 -13.84 -0.98 -20.41
N ALA A 96 -12.57 -1.38 -20.49
CA ALA A 96 -12.02 -2.42 -19.64
C ALA A 96 -12.08 -2.03 -18.15
N THR A 97 -11.75 -0.80 -17.82
CA THR A 97 -11.84 -0.27 -16.45
C THR A 97 -13.28 -0.31 -15.95
N LYS A 98 -14.25 0.10 -16.76
CA LYS A 98 -15.68 0.03 -16.41
C LYS A 98 -16.13 -1.39 -16.09
N ASP A 99 -15.70 -2.38 -16.87
CA ASP A 99 -16.05 -3.78 -16.65
C ASP A 99 -15.38 -4.36 -15.40
N ILE A 100 -14.13 -3.98 -15.14
CA ILE A 100 -13.41 -4.35 -13.90
C ILE A 100 -14.12 -3.77 -12.68
N MET A 101 -14.45 -2.47 -12.71
CA MET A 101 -15.12 -1.77 -11.60
C MET A 101 -16.50 -2.36 -11.30
N ARG A 102 -17.24 -2.79 -12.33
CA ARG A 102 -18.55 -3.45 -12.14
C ARG A 102 -18.45 -4.74 -11.32
N LYS A 103 -17.30 -5.43 -11.37
CA LYS A 103 -17.03 -6.67 -10.63
C LYS A 103 -16.51 -6.40 -9.20
N TRP A 104 -16.13 -5.16 -8.89
CA TRP A 104 -15.62 -4.78 -7.57
C TRP A 104 -16.74 -4.36 -6.61
N ASN A 105 -17.66 -5.27 -6.36
CA ASN A 105 -18.83 -5.01 -5.53
C ASN A 105 -18.61 -5.38 -4.05
N SER A 106 -17.49 -6.04 -3.72
CA SER A 106 -17.22 -6.42 -2.34
C SER A 106 -16.52 -5.30 -1.59
N PRO A 107 -17.12 -4.75 -0.52
CA PRO A 107 -16.44 -3.79 0.35
C PRO A 107 -15.23 -4.44 1.01
N LEU A 108 -14.22 -3.62 1.32
CA LEU A 108 -13.11 -4.06 2.14
C LEU A 108 -13.61 -4.41 3.54
N GLN A 109 -13.14 -5.52 4.08
CA GLN A 109 -13.44 -5.90 5.45
C GLN A 109 -13.03 -4.77 6.41
N ASN A 110 -13.92 -4.44 7.35
CA ASN A 110 -13.72 -3.34 8.31
C ASN A 110 -13.50 -1.96 7.69
N TRP A 111 -14.02 -1.73 6.46
CA TRP A 111 -13.82 -0.46 5.75
C TRP A 111 -14.27 0.76 6.54
N GLY A 112 -15.42 0.70 7.22
CA GLY A 112 -15.92 1.78 8.05
C GLY A 112 -14.93 2.23 9.13
N ARG A 113 -14.35 1.28 9.87
CA ARG A 113 -13.31 1.56 10.86
C ARG A 113 -12.04 2.12 10.22
N THR A 114 -11.63 1.56 9.10
CA THR A 114 -10.45 2.02 8.37
C THR A 114 -10.60 3.47 7.90
N VAL A 115 -11.76 3.84 7.35
CA VAL A 115 -12.04 5.22 6.91
C VAL A 115 -12.03 6.20 8.09
N GLN A 116 -12.60 5.81 9.25
CA GLN A 116 -12.54 6.63 10.46
C GLN A 116 -11.10 6.87 10.90
N LEU A 117 -10.24 5.84 10.91
CA LEU A 117 -8.83 5.98 11.26
C LEU A 117 -8.07 6.86 10.26
N ILE A 118 -8.37 6.76 8.96
CA ILE A 118 -7.78 7.63 7.95
C ILE A 118 -8.24 9.08 8.15
N ALA A 119 -9.52 9.31 8.45
CA ALA A 119 -10.04 10.64 8.71
C ALA A 119 -9.41 11.28 9.96
N LEU A 120 -9.16 10.50 11.02
CA LEU A 120 -8.43 10.94 12.21
C LEU A 120 -6.97 11.28 11.91
N GLN A 121 -6.31 10.49 11.06
CA GLN A 121 -4.90 10.70 10.68
C GLN A 121 -4.73 11.89 9.73
N PHE A 122 -5.71 12.15 8.88
CA PHE A 122 -5.70 13.21 7.89
C PHE A 122 -6.92 14.12 8.06
N PRO A 123 -7.00 14.93 9.13
CA PRO A 123 -8.11 15.83 9.36
C PRO A 123 -8.28 16.78 8.15
N ASN A 124 -9.52 17.07 7.81
CA ASN A 124 -9.93 17.92 6.69
C ASN A 124 -9.69 17.36 5.26
N ARG A 125 -9.20 16.12 5.11
CA ARG A 125 -9.08 15.49 3.79
C ARG A 125 -10.21 14.53 3.46
N ILE A 126 -10.88 13.99 4.47
CA ILE A 126 -11.98 13.05 4.32
C ILE A 126 -13.18 13.59 5.09
N HIS A 127 -14.26 13.90 4.38
CA HIS A 127 -15.55 14.23 4.96
C HIS A 127 -16.34 12.92 5.09
N LEU A 128 -16.53 12.45 6.31
CA LEU A 128 -17.43 11.33 6.57
C LEU A 128 -18.86 11.88 6.49
N PRO A 129 -19.74 11.29 5.68
CA PRO A 129 -21.16 11.60 5.78
C PRO A 129 -21.65 11.19 7.17
N LEU A 130 -22.20 12.14 7.91
CA LEU A 130 -22.84 11.94 9.20
C LEU A 130 -24.11 11.09 9.03
#